data_d088bf44732631060bde888a5691c609
#
_entry.id   d088bf44732631060bde888a5691c609
#
_cell.length_a   1.000
_cell.length_b   1.000
_cell.length_c   1.000
_cell.angle_alpha   90.00
_cell.angle_beta   90.00
_cell.angle_gamma   90.00
#
_symmetry.space_group_name_H-M   'P 1'
#
loop_
_entity.id
_entity.type
_entity.pdbx_description
1 polymer ?
#
loop_
_entity_poly.entity_id
_entity_poly.type
_entity_poly.pdbx_seq_one_letter_code
_entity_poly.pdbx_strand_id
1 'polypeptide(L)'
;MLDKQYWIDQLGLLPHPEGGYYKELPNSKDWFEEKNRPVYTNIYFLLTEESPSHFHQLTADEVWYFHYGSSLKVHEILPDGSYKTTSVGLDIEQGDVLQYVVPKGSIFGSSVSEGDQYALVSCMVSPGFTFDDFKLFTKSELLADYPEHGDIIEQLAFDSLDF
;
A
#
# COMPACT_ATOMS: atom_id res chain seq x y z
N MET A 1 18.09 4.04 14.98
CA MET A 1 17.32 3.89 13.74
C MET A 1 17.62 5.08 12.82
N LEU A 2 17.84 4.84 11.53
CA LEU A 2 18.04 5.92 10.56
C LEU A 2 16.76 6.74 10.42
N ASP A 3 16.92 8.05 10.13
CA ASP A 3 15.78 8.95 9.94
C ASP A 3 15.06 8.64 8.61
N LYS A 4 13.75 8.87 8.56
CA LYS A 4 12.95 8.74 7.33
C LYS A 4 13.50 9.61 6.19
N GLN A 5 13.98 10.82 6.51
CA GLN A 5 14.53 11.74 5.51
C GLN A 5 15.79 11.17 4.84
N TYR A 6 16.59 10.42 5.58
CA TYR A 6 17.74 9.71 5.01
C TYR A 6 17.31 8.81 3.84
N TRP A 7 16.26 8.00 4.03
CA TRP A 7 15.77 7.10 2.99
C TRP A 7 15.15 7.85 1.80
N ILE A 8 14.37 8.90 2.09
CA ILE A 8 13.75 9.72 1.04
C ILE A 8 14.84 10.31 0.14
N ASP A 9 15.89 10.87 0.74
CA ASP A 9 16.99 11.50 -0.01
C ASP A 9 17.86 10.47 -0.73
N GLN A 10 18.28 9.41 -0.04
CA GLN A 10 19.20 8.43 -0.62
C GLN A 10 18.55 7.59 -1.73
N LEU A 11 17.29 7.27 -1.60
CA LEU A 11 16.56 6.49 -2.60
C LEU A 11 15.87 7.36 -3.66
N GLY A 12 15.80 8.67 -3.44
CA GLY A 12 15.14 9.60 -4.36
C GLY A 12 13.62 9.37 -4.40
N LEU A 13 13.01 9.21 -3.22
CA LEU A 13 11.57 8.94 -3.12
C LEU A 13 10.75 10.21 -3.38
N LEU A 14 9.62 10.05 -4.03
CA LEU A 14 8.67 11.12 -4.34
C LEU A 14 7.28 10.78 -3.74
N PRO A 15 6.45 11.79 -3.45
CA PRO A 15 5.09 11.53 -2.96
C PRO A 15 4.26 10.70 -3.96
N HIS A 16 3.49 9.73 -3.41
CA HIS A 16 2.59 8.88 -4.20
C HIS A 16 1.14 9.40 -4.11
N PRO A 17 0.32 9.28 -5.17
CA PRO A 17 -1.08 9.71 -5.13
C PRO A 17 -1.93 9.06 -4.02
N GLU A 18 -1.65 7.80 -3.66
CA GLU A 18 -2.34 7.10 -2.56
C GLU A 18 -1.86 7.51 -1.17
N GLY A 19 -0.78 8.27 -1.08
CA GLY A 19 -0.03 8.58 0.13
C GLY A 19 1.28 7.82 0.19
N GLY A 20 2.15 8.19 1.15
CA GLY A 20 3.49 7.65 1.23
C GLY A 20 4.43 8.23 0.17
N TYR A 21 5.65 7.70 0.14
CA TYR A 21 6.72 8.12 -0.79
C TYR A 21 7.23 6.91 -1.53
N TYR A 22 7.46 7.04 -2.82
CA TYR A 22 7.83 5.90 -3.66
C TYR A 22 8.88 6.22 -4.69
N LYS A 23 9.51 5.19 -5.21
CA LYS A 23 10.34 5.24 -6.41
C LYS A 23 10.10 4.00 -7.25
N GLU A 24 9.87 4.20 -8.53
CA GLU A 24 9.80 3.10 -9.48
C GLU A 24 11.17 2.46 -9.65
N LEU A 25 11.19 1.13 -9.63
CA LEU A 25 12.36 0.30 -9.89
C LEU A 25 12.20 -0.35 -11.29
N PRO A 26 13.26 -0.98 -11.81
CA PRO A 26 13.15 -1.65 -13.10
C PRO A 26 12.00 -2.63 -13.17
N ASN A 27 11.18 -2.49 -14.20
CA ASN A 27 10.04 -3.36 -14.48
C ASN A 27 10.47 -4.53 -15.37
N SER A 28 9.62 -5.57 -15.44
CA SER A 28 9.80 -6.65 -16.42
C SER A 28 9.84 -6.07 -17.84
N LYS A 29 10.73 -6.64 -18.66
CA LYS A 29 10.75 -6.38 -20.12
C LYS A 29 9.79 -7.29 -20.86
N ASP A 30 9.32 -8.36 -20.22
CA ASP A 30 8.30 -9.24 -20.76
C ASP A 30 6.91 -8.69 -20.44
N TRP A 31 5.94 -9.00 -21.31
CA TRP A 31 4.60 -8.45 -21.24
C TRP A 31 3.54 -9.55 -21.24
N PHE A 32 2.47 -9.31 -20.52
CA PHE A 32 1.20 -9.99 -20.71
C PHE A 32 0.46 -9.29 -21.86
N GLU A 33 0.54 -9.79 -23.06
CA GLU A 33 -0.05 -9.14 -24.25
C GLU A 33 -1.56 -8.96 -24.12
N GLU A 34 -2.26 -9.97 -23.61
CA GLU A 34 -3.71 -9.93 -23.38
C GLU A 34 -4.16 -8.81 -22.43
N LYS A 35 -3.28 -8.40 -21.52
CA LYS A 35 -3.56 -7.38 -20.50
C LYS A 35 -2.88 -6.05 -20.80
N ASN A 36 -2.02 -6.01 -21.80
CA ASN A 36 -1.19 -4.84 -22.14
C ASN A 36 -0.42 -4.30 -20.94
N ARG A 37 0.23 -5.19 -20.18
CA ARG A 37 0.95 -4.85 -18.94
C ARG A 37 2.27 -5.61 -18.88
N PRO A 38 3.33 -5.02 -18.27
CA PRO A 38 4.54 -5.79 -17.99
C PRO A 38 4.20 -6.97 -17.06
N VAL A 39 5.01 -8.01 -17.08
CA VAL A 39 4.79 -9.17 -16.20
C VAL A 39 4.80 -8.75 -14.73
N TYR A 40 5.71 -7.84 -14.35
CA TYR A 40 5.71 -7.24 -13.02
C TYR A 40 6.21 -5.79 -13.06
N THR A 41 5.82 -5.03 -12.04
CA THR A 41 6.39 -3.72 -11.71
C THR A 41 6.82 -3.71 -10.24
N ASN A 42 7.82 -2.89 -9.90
CA ASN A 42 8.38 -2.77 -8.55
C ASN A 42 8.49 -1.32 -8.12
N ILE A 43 8.31 -1.09 -6.83
CA ILE A 43 8.61 0.20 -6.21
C ILE A 43 9.32 -0.01 -4.87
N TYR A 44 10.18 0.96 -4.48
CA TYR A 44 10.38 1.24 -3.06
C TYR A 44 9.19 2.05 -2.56
N PHE A 45 8.77 1.80 -1.33
CA PHE A 45 7.65 2.50 -0.72
C PHE A 45 7.93 2.79 0.75
N LEU A 46 7.75 4.04 1.16
CA LEU A 46 7.96 4.47 2.53
C LEU A 46 6.68 5.14 3.03
N LEU A 47 6.18 4.63 4.14
CA LEU A 47 5.00 5.17 4.82
C LEU A 47 5.40 5.84 6.13
N THR A 48 4.72 6.92 6.45
CA THR A 48 4.83 7.60 7.74
C THR A 48 3.45 7.71 8.39
N GLU A 49 3.40 8.12 9.66
CA GLU A 49 2.13 8.40 10.33
C GLU A 49 1.31 9.45 9.57
N GLU A 50 1.98 10.53 9.13
CA GLU A 50 1.33 11.64 8.43
C GLU A 50 1.01 11.34 6.97
N SER A 51 1.65 10.35 6.41
CA SER A 51 1.47 9.96 5.00
C SER A 51 1.29 8.46 4.86
N PRO A 52 0.13 7.94 5.26
CA PRO A 52 -0.23 6.53 5.07
C PRO A 52 -0.64 6.27 3.62
N SER A 53 -0.69 5.00 3.24
CA SER A 53 -1.31 4.57 1.98
C SER A 53 -2.82 4.49 2.17
N HIS A 54 -3.56 5.31 1.42
CA HIS A 54 -5.02 5.38 1.50
C HIS A 54 -5.69 4.24 0.73
N PHE A 55 -6.94 3.96 1.08
CA PHE A 55 -7.70 2.86 0.47
C PHE A 55 -7.76 2.98 -1.05
N HIS A 56 -7.33 1.92 -1.69
CA HIS A 56 -7.32 1.75 -3.14
C HIS A 56 -7.52 0.29 -3.51
N GLN A 57 -7.69 0.01 -4.79
CA GLN A 57 -7.91 -1.33 -5.30
C GLN A 57 -7.10 -1.52 -6.59
N LEU A 58 -6.50 -2.69 -6.73
CA LEU A 58 -5.79 -3.12 -7.94
C LEU A 58 -6.48 -4.31 -8.58
N THR A 59 -6.26 -4.48 -9.87
CA THR A 59 -6.69 -5.66 -10.63
C THR A 59 -5.62 -6.75 -10.69
N ALA A 60 -4.61 -6.67 -9.82
CA ALA A 60 -3.48 -7.58 -9.74
C ALA A 60 -3.09 -7.82 -8.28
N ASP A 61 -2.32 -8.87 -8.03
CA ASP A 61 -1.75 -9.12 -6.72
C ASP A 61 -0.60 -8.15 -6.45
N GLU A 62 -0.47 -7.69 -5.22
CA GLU A 62 0.64 -6.87 -4.76
C GLU A 62 1.36 -7.55 -3.61
N VAL A 63 2.68 -7.73 -3.75
CA VAL A 63 3.52 -8.36 -2.74
C VAL A 63 4.32 -7.28 -2.01
N TRP A 64 4.22 -7.27 -0.68
CA TRP A 64 4.91 -6.35 0.20
C TRP A 64 6.09 -7.04 0.87
N TYR A 65 7.28 -6.44 0.80
CA TYR A 65 8.52 -6.95 1.39
C TYR A 65 9.05 -5.94 2.38
N PHE A 66 9.14 -6.29 3.65
CA PHE A 66 9.65 -5.40 4.69
C PHE A 66 11.16 -5.23 4.61
N HIS A 67 11.64 -3.99 4.73
CA HIS A 67 13.07 -3.68 4.72
C HIS A 67 13.57 -3.05 6.02
N TYR A 68 12.91 -1.99 6.50
CA TYR A 68 13.45 -1.22 7.63
C TYR A 68 12.39 -0.35 8.30
N GLY A 69 12.65 0.00 9.56
CA GLY A 69 11.81 0.89 10.34
C GLY A 69 10.85 0.14 11.26
N SER A 70 9.71 0.73 11.50
CA SER A 70 8.64 0.15 12.31
C SER A 70 7.75 -0.76 11.49
N SER A 71 7.06 -1.67 12.16
CA SER A 71 6.03 -2.49 11.50
C SER A 71 4.91 -1.61 10.94
N LEU A 72 4.36 -1.99 9.82
CA LEU A 72 3.16 -1.37 9.27
C LEU A 72 2.00 -2.34 9.31
N LYS A 73 0.78 -1.81 9.24
CA LYS A 73 -0.44 -2.62 9.11
C LYS A 73 -1.03 -2.42 7.74
N VAL A 74 -1.30 -3.53 7.06
CA VAL A 74 -2.11 -3.56 5.86
C VAL A 74 -3.55 -3.82 6.27
N HIS A 75 -4.45 -2.91 5.93
CA HIS A 75 -5.88 -3.00 6.23
C HIS A 75 -6.63 -3.35 4.94
N GLU A 76 -7.38 -4.44 4.95
CA GLU A 76 -8.10 -4.92 3.78
C GLU A 76 -9.60 -5.02 4.02
N ILE A 77 -10.37 -4.57 3.04
CA ILE A 77 -11.77 -4.96 2.87
C ILE A 77 -11.78 -6.00 1.75
N LEU A 78 -12.07 -7.24 2.11
CA LEU A 78 -12.03 -8.37 1.19
C LEU A 78 -13.25 -8.35 0.24
N PRO A 79 -13.22 -9.10 -0.88
CA PRO A 79 -14.35 -9.15 -1.81
C PRO A 79 -15.68 -9.57 -1.20
N ASP A 80 -15.66 -10.34 -0.10
CA ASP A 80 -16.86 -10.73 0.66
C ASP A 80 -17.36 -9.64 1.64
N GLY A 81 -16.65 -8.49 1.72
CA GLY A 81 -16.97 -7.38 2.60
C GLY A 81 -16.37 -7.50 4.01
N SER A 82 -15.67 -8.58 4.33
CA SER A 82 -15.03 -8.73 5.64
C SER A 82 -13.76 -7.87 5.73
N TYR A 83 -13.40 -7.51 6.98
CA TYR A 83 -12.21 -6.70 7.28
C TYR A 83 -11.10 -7.57 7.86
N LYS A 84 -9.88 -7.31 7.39
CA LYS A 84 -8.69 -8.03 7.83
C LYS A 84 -7.52 -7.07 7.99
N THR A 85 -6.68 -7.28 9.01
CA THR A 85 -5.39 -6.58 9.17
C THR A 85 -4.25 -7.57 9.16
N THR A 86 -3.12 -7.16 8.60
CA THR A 86 -1.87 -7.92 8.63
C THR A 86 -0.74 -6.98 9.01
N SER A 87 0.04 -7.35 10.02
CA SER A 87 1.25 -6.60 10.41
C SER A 87 2.43 -7.11 9.61
N VAL A 88 3.13 -6.19 8.94
CA VAL A 88 4.33 -6.48 8.14
C VAL A 88 5.52 -5.81 8.81
N GLY A 89 6.51 -6.59 9.25
CA GLY A 89 7.64 -6.09 10.03
C GLY A 89 8.53 -7.21 10.52
N LEU A 90 9.38 -6.90 11.50
CA LEU A 90 10.37 -7.83 12.03
C LEU A 90 9.96 -8.52 13.33
N ASP A 91 8.91 -8.07 13.98
CA ASP A 91 8.49 -8.60 15.28
C ASP A 91 7.64 -9.85 15.13
N ILE A 92 8.29 -10.91 14.70
CA ILE A 92 7.65 -12.22 14.41
C ILE A 92 6.93 -12.77 15.65
N GLU A 93 7.48 -12.55 16.83
CA GLU A 93 6.88 -13.02 18.09
C GLU A 93 5.54 -12.34 18.38
N GLN A 94 5.36 -11.10 17.89
CA GLN A 94 4.09 -10.36 18.00
C GLN A 94 3.15 -10.55 16.79
N GLY A 95 3.53 -11.44 15.88
CA GLY A 95 2.68 -11.81 14.75
C GLY A 95 2.99 -11.09 13.44
N ASP A 96 4.09 -10.33 13.38
CA ASP A 96 4.53 -9.74 12.11
C ASP A 96 4.89 -10.81 11.09
N VAL A 97 4.66 -10.51 9.83
CA VAL A 97 5.20 -11.27 8.70
C VAL A 97 6.20 -10.40 7.94
N LEU A 98 7.25 -11.03 7.41
CA LEU A 98 8.28 -10.31 6.65
C LEU A 98 7.79 -9.92 5.26
N GLN A 99 6.83 -10.67 4.76
CA GLN A 99 6.30 -10.56 3.41
C GLN A 99 4.82 -10.87 3.41
N TYR A 100 4.05 -10.10 2.63
CA TYR A 100 2.60 -10.29 2.54
C TYR A 100 2.09 -10.07 1.13
N VAL A 101 1.19 -10.95 0.67
CA VAL A 101 0.51 -10.82 -0.62
C VAL A 101 -0.88 -10.25 -0.38
N VAL A 102 -1.15 -9.05 -0.95
CA VAL A 102 -2.50 -8.50 -1.05
C VAL A 102 -3.13 -9.04 -2.32
N PRO A 103 -4.19 -9.86 -2.22
CA PRO A 103 -4.82 -10.43 -3.41
C PRO A 103 -5.49 -9.37 -4.28
N LYS A 104 -5.50 -9.59 -5.58
CA LYS A 104 -6.28 -8.76 -6.51
C LYS A 104 -7.73 -8.63 -6.04
N GLY A 105 -8.30 -7.44 -6.20
CA GLY A 105 -9.68 -7.16 -5.84
C GLY A 105 -9.91 -6.76 -4.39
N SER A 106 -8.92 -6.93 -3.48
CA SER A 106 -9.00 -6.38 -2.13
C SER A 106 -8.94 -4.86 -2.19
N ILE A 107 -9.76 -4.19 -1.38
CA ILE A 107 -9.64 -2.75 -1.14
C ILE A 107 -8.73 -2.60 0.08
N PHE A 108 -7.60 -1.93 -0.07
CA PHE A 108 -6.61 -1.90 1.00
C PHE A 108 -5.92 -0.55 1.15
N GLY A 109 -5.49 -0.30 2.37
CA GLY A 109 -4.64 0.82 2.75
C GLY A 109 -3.66 0.35 3.81
N SER A 110 -2.67 1.16 4.12
CA SER A 110 -1.63 0.80 5.07
C SER A 110 -1.23 1.97 5.93
N SER A 111 -0.94 1.69 7.20
CA SER A 111 -0.57 2.69 8.18
C SER A 111 0.59 2.23 9.04
N VAL A 112 1.32 3.19 9.62
CA VAL A 112 2.26 2.94 10.71
C VAL A 112 1.68 3.47 12.01
N SER A 113 2.14 2.93 13.13
CA SER A 113 1.68 3.36 14.46
C SER A 113 2.08 4.80 14.77
N GLU A 114 1.44 5.39 15.79
CA GLU A 114 1.70 6.75 16.25
C GLU A 114 3.16 7.01 16.65
N GLY A 115 3.61 8.23 16.47
CA GLY A 115 4.95 8.73 16.77
C GLY A 115 5.77 8.99 15.51
N ASP A 116 7.05 9.31 15.65
CA ASP A 116 7.96 9.58 14.54
C ASP A 116 8.44 8.30 13.84
N GLN A 117 7.52 7.38 13.61
CA GLN A 117 7.82 6.09 13.02
C GLN A 117 7.53 6.08 11.52
N TYR A 118 8.27 5.28 10.83
CA TYR A 118 8.09 5.04 9.40
C TYR A 118 8.36 3.57 9.10
N ALA A 119 7.84 3.09 7.98
CA ALA A 119 8.15 1.77 7.45
C ALA A 119 8.64 1.89 6.02
N LEU A 120 9.77 1.24 5.73
CA LEU A 120 10.33 1.13 4.38
C LEU A 120 10.11 -0.29 3.88
N VAL A 121 9.44 -0.40 2.74
CA VAL A 121 9.12 -1.67 2.09
C VAL A 121 9.46 -1.61 0.61
N SER A 122 9.40 -2.75 -0.05
CA SER A 122 9.24 -2.83 -1.49
C SER A 122 7.88 -3.44 -1.80
N CYS A 123 7.28 -3.01 -2.91
CA CYS A 123 6.05 -3.61 -3.41
C CYS A 123 6.25 -4.05 -4.86
N MET A 124 5.84 -5.28 -5.15
CA MET A 124 5.82 -5.82 -6.52
C MET A 124 4.38 -6.12 -6.90
N VAL A 125 3.99 -5.69 -8.08
CA VAL A 125 2.66 -5.95 -8.64
C VAL A 125 2.78 -6.83 -9.88
N SER A 126 1.99 -7.88 -9.97
CA SER A 126 1.94 -8.78 -11.12
C SER A 126 0.50 -9.25 -11.37
N PRO A 127 -0.01 -9.06 -12.60
CA PRO A 127 0.50 -8.27 -13.72
C PRO A 127 0.84 -6.84 -13.33
N GLY A 128 1.84 -6.26 -13.98
CA GLY A 128 2.41 -4.98 -13.59
C GLY A 128 1.41 -3.83 -13.43
N PHE A 129 1.70 -2.93 -12.51
CA PHE A 129 0.87 -1.78 -12.16
C PHE A 129 0.77 -0.79 -13.33
N THR A 130 -0.45 -0.31 -13.59
CA THR A 130 -0.73 0.89 -14.38
C THR A 130 -1.80 1.71 -13.67
N PHE A 131 -1.80 3.03 -13.86
CA PHE A 131 -2.82 3.88 -13.24
C PHE A 131 -4.24 3.62 -13.77
N ASP A 132 -4.38 3.00 -14.93
CA ASP A 132 -5.67 2.57 -15.48
C ASP A 132 -6.30 1.42 -14.67
N ASP A 133 -5.49 0.64 -13.99
CA ASP A 133 -5.92 -0.50 -13.16
C ASP A 133 -5.94 -0.17 -11.66
N PHE A 134 -5.73 1.09 -11.33
CA PHE A 134 -5.67 1.62 -9.97
C PHE A 134 -6.89 2.48 -9.68
N LYS A 135 -7.58 2.16 -8.60
CA LYS A 135 -8.74 2.94 -8.14
C LYS A 135 -8.53 3.42 -6.71
N LEU A 136 -8.53 4.74 -6.50
CA LEU A 136 -8.64 5.36 -5.19
C LEU A 136 -10.11 5.54 -4.82
N PHE A 137 -10.40 5.46 -3.50
CA PHE A 137 -11.76 5.61 -2.97
C PHE A 137 -11.88 6.84 -2.10
N THR A 138 -13.06 7.44 -2.11
CA THR A 138 -13.44 8.46 -1.12
C THR A 138 -14.11 7.81 0.08
N LYS A 139 -14.15 8.53 1.20
CA LYS A 139 -14.88 8.10 2.40
C LYS A 139 -16.35 7.81 2.10
N SER A 140 -17.01 8.70 1.35
CA SER A 140 -18.42 8.56 1.03
C SER A 140 -18.70 7.30 0.21
N GLU A 141 -17.85 6.96 -0.76
CA GLU A 141 -17.98 5.72 -1.54
C GLU A 141 -17.89 4.48 -0.64
N LEU A 142 -16.87 4.42 0.21
CA LEU A 142 -16.64 3.26 1.08
C LEU A 142 -17.68 3.15 2.19
N LEU A 143 -18.09 4.27 2.80
CA LEU A 143 -19.13 4.27 3.84
C LEU A 143 -20.49 3.87 3.31
N ALA A 144 -20.79 4.14 2.05
CA ALA A 144 -22.02 3.69 1.42
C ALA A 144 -22.09 2.16 1.30
N ASP A 145 -20.97 1.52 0.95
CA ASP A 145 -20.89 0.08 0.73
C ASP A 145 -20.52 -0.72 2.00
N TYR A 146 -19.71 -0.12 2.89
CA TYR A 146 -19.15 -0.78 4.07
C TYR A 146 -19.29 0.07 5.34
N PRO A 147 -20.52 0.44 5.74
CA PRO A 147 -20.73 1.31 6.91
C PRO A 147 -20.23 0.67 8.22
N GLU A 148 -20.16 -0.66 8.29
CA GLU A 148 -19.65 -1.41 9.45
C GLU A 148 -18.16 -1.21 9.69
N HIS A 149 -17.41 -0.72 8.69
CA HIS A 149 -15.96 -0.46 8.79
C HIS A 149 -15.64 1.04 8.89
N GLY A 150 -16.59 1.82 9.41
CA GLY A 150 -16.51 3.29 9.44
C GLY A 150 -15.24 3.85 10.07
N ASP A 151 -14.77 3.27 11.17
CA ASP A 151 -13.60 3.79 11.90
C ASP A 151 -12.34 3.77 11.03
N ILE A 152 -12.05 2.66 10.37
CA ILE A 152 -10.86 2.57 9.51
C ILE A 152 -11.01 3.36 8.22
N ILE A 153 -12.22 3.44 7.69
CA ILE A 153 -12.51 4.25 6.49
C ILE A 153 -12.26 5.74 6.78
N GLU A 154 -12.72 6.23 7.94
CA GLU A 154 -12.45 7.62 8.36
C GLU A 154 -10.96 7.91 8.49
N GLN A 155 -10.18 6.94 8.91
CA GLN A 155 -8.73 7.08 9.08
C GLN A 155 -7.96 7.03 7.77
N LEU A 156 -8.31 6.14 6.83
CA LEU A 156 -7.49 5.80 5.65
C LEU A 156 -8.17 6.07 4.30
N ALA A 157 -9.28 6.78 4.25
CA ALA A 157 -9.87 7.20 2.98
C ALA A 157 -9.80 8.72 2.82
N PHE A 158 -9.63 9.18 1.58
CA PHE A 158 -9.66 10.60 1.27
C PHE A 158 -11.10 11.15 1.32
N ASP A 159 -11.25 12.42 1.72
CA ASP A 159 -12.54 13.11 1.65
C ASP A 159 -12.95 13.36 0.21
N SER A 160 -11.99 13.76 -0.62
CA SER A 160 -12.18 14.00 -2.06
C SER A 160 -10.92 13.62 -2.83
N LEU A 161 -11.06 13.38 -4.12
CA LEU A 161 -9.95 13.04 -5.02
C LEU A 161 -9.69 14.24 -5.94
N ASP A 162 -8.82 15.15 -5.46
CA ASP A 162 -8.50 16.40 -6.15
C ASP A 162 -7.16 16.32 -6.90
N PHE A 163 -7.11 15.46 -7.91
CA PHE A 163 -5.94 15.37 -8.79
C PHE A 163 -6.28 14.98 -10.21
#